data_fed21561d01e022e43bd7c270956679c
#
_entry.id   fed21561d01e022e43bd7c270956679c
#
_cell.length_a   1.000
_cell.length_b   1.000
_cell.length_c   1.000
_cell.angle_alpha   90.00
_cell.angle_beta   90.00
_cell.angle_gamma   90.00
#
_symmetry.space_group_name_H-M   'P 1'
#
loop_
_entity.id
_entity.type
_entity.pdbx_description
1 polymer ?
#
loop_
_entity_poly.entity_id
_entity_poly.type
_entity_poly.pdbx_seq_one_letter_code
_entity_poly.pdbx_strand_id
1 'polypeptide(L)'
;ECLVGSEMCIRDRFGRVTAGVWMSRSSLVWGPFSVVWGLALVMAAVLLRGSEKRSDRSIFLFGFVLGGAYEYLCSAVGELLFGVIFWDYSGFKFNLGGRVNLLYCFFWGIAAVVWIRYGYPLIAKLMAKLKKHILPWMTVVLTVFMAVNMGLSGLALARYDARTSGLAPANRLDVFLDEHFDNARMERVYPNAKKT
;
A
#
# COMPACT_ATOMS: atom_id res chain seq x y z
N GLU A 1 6.23 4.53 17.51
CA GLU A 1 6.15 3.53 16.39
C GLU A 1 4.72 3.20 15.91
N CYS A 2 3.68 3.67 16.61
CA CYS A 2 2.29 3.31 16.28
C CYS A 2 1.47 4.35 15.48
N LEU A 3 1.98 5.52 15.13
CA LEU A 3 1.16 6.59 14.54
C LEU A 3 1.04 6.55 13.01
N VAL A 4 1.95 5.88 12.32
CA VAL A 4 1.85 5.58 10.86
C VAL A 4 1.44 4.11 10.65
N GLY A 5 1.53 3.28 11.69
CA GLY A 5 1.21 1.85 11.69
C GLY A 5 -0.14 1.47 12.29
N SER A 6 -0.95 2.43 12.81
CA SER A 6 -2.16 2.07 13.56
C SER A 6 -3.22 1.37 12.70
N GLU A 7 -3.39 1.79 11.46
CA GLU A 7 -4.31 1.10 10.54
C GLU A 7 -3.74 -0.25 10.06
N MET A 8 -2.43 -0.32 9.88
CA MET A 8 -1.75 -1.57 9.55
C MET A 8 -1.85 -2.56 10.71
N CYS A 9 -1.64 -2.12 11.96
CA CYS A 9 -1.82 -2.93 13.17
C CYS A 9 -3.27 -3.42 13.37
N ILE A 10 -4.27 -2.59 13.09
CA ILE A 10 -5.68 -2.97 13.25
C ILE A 10 -6.07 -4.01 12.19
N ARG A 11 -5.68 -3.84 10.95
CA ARG A 11 -5.95 -4.79 9.86
C ARG A 11 -5.13 -6.07 9.98
N ASP A 12 -3.89 -5.99 10.47
CA ASP A 12 -3.06 -7.17 10.74
C ASP A 12 -3.63 -7.98 11.91
N ARG A 13 -4.12 -7.32 12.97
CA ARG A 13 -4.85 -7.97 14.06
C ARG A 13 -6.18 -8.56 13.59
N PHE A 14 -6.91 -7.85 12.73
CA PHE A 14 -8.14 -8.37 12.16
C PHE A 14 -7.88 -9.59 11.26
N GLY A 15 -6.84 -9.56 10.42
CA GLY A 15 -6.39 -10.70 9.63
C GLY A 15 -5.96 -11.89 10.49
N ARG A 16 -5.30 -11.65 11.64
CA ARG A 16 -4.94 -12.71 12.57
C ARG A 16 -6.15 -13.34 13.27
N VAL A 17 -7.13 -12.52 13.63
CA VAL A 17 -8.36 -13.00 14.29
C VAL A 17 -9.27 -13.75 13.30
N THR A 18 -9.30 -13.32 12.03
CA THR A 18 -10.20 -13.89 11.02
C THR A 18 -9.57 -15.00 10.17
N ALA A 19 -8.27 -14.92 9.89
CA ALA A 19 -7.57 -15.86 8.99
C ALA A 19 -6.35 -16.55 9.63
N GLY A 20 -6.01 -16.25 10.89
CA GLY A 20 -4.90 -16.86 11.62
C GLY A 20 -3.50 -16.47 11.13
N VAL A 21 -3.39 -15.58 10.16
CA VAL A 21 -2.12 -15.22 9.50
C VAL A 21 -1.80 -13.72 9.69
N TRP A 22 -0.54 -13.41 10.00
CA TRP A 22 -0.05 -12.04 9.96
C TRP A 22 0.12 -11.62 8.49
N MET A 23 -0.69 -10.67 8.05
CA MET A 23 -0.56 -10.09 6.71
C MET A 23 0.25 -8.81 6.79
N SER A 24 1.55 -8.88 6.49
CA SER A 24 2.30 -7.66 6.20
C SER A 24 1.75 -7.05 4.90
N ARG A 25 1.45 -5.76 4.94
CA ARG A 25 1.01 -4.97 3.77
C ARG A 25 2.04 -3.92 3.38
N SER A 26 3.27 -4.08 3.85
CA SER A 26 4.39 -3.30 3.36
C SER A 26 4.56 -3.58 1.86
N SER A 27 4.68 -2.52 1.07
CA SER A 27 5.01 -2.62 -0.36
C SER A 27 6.51 -2.43 -0.60
N LEU A 28 7.28 -2.10 0.43
CA LEU A 28 8.68 -1.70 0.32
C LEU A 28 9.55 -2.50 1.28
N VAL A 29 10.80 -2.76 0.85
CA VAL A 29 11.77 -3.55 1.62
C VAL A 29 12.34 -2.79 2.82
N TRP A 30 12.27 -1.46 2.82
CA TRP A 30 12.67 -0.61 3.93
C TRP A 30 11.47 0.09 4.56
N GLY A 31 11.21 -0.23 5.82
CA GLY A 31 10.18 0.37 6.64
C GLY A 31 8.74 -0.10 6.33
N PRO A 32 7.80 0.31 7.15
CA PRO A 32 6.40 -0.10 7.06
C PRO A 32 5.61 0.75 6.05
N PHE A 33 6.21 1.09 4.91
CA PHE A 33 5.57 1.95 3.92
C PHE A 33 4.76 1.13 2.93
N SER A 34 3.57 1.63 2.59
CA SER A 34 2.73 1.07 1.54
C SER A 34 2.51 2.10 0.43
N VAL A 35 3.00 1.79 -0.76
CA VAL A 35 2.78 2.62 -1.96
C VAL A 35 1.29 2.69 -2.29
N VAL A 36 0.58 1.58 -2.15
CA VAL A 36 -0.87 1.49 -2.41
C VAL A 36 -1.63 2.45 -1.51
N TRP A 37 -1.37 2.43 -0.19
CA TRP A 37 -2.03 3.34 0.75
C TRP A 37 -1.62 4.80 0.55
N GLY A 38 -0.34 5.05 0.28
CA GLY A 38 0.14 6.41 -0.02
C GLY A 38 -0.55 7.02 -1.24
N LEU A 39 -0.62 6.28 -2.33
CA LEU A 39 -1.34 6.71 -3.55
C LEU A 39 -2.84 6.85 -3.31
N ALA A 40 -3.46 5.96 -2.53
CA ALA A 40 -4.88 6.08 -2.16
C ALA A 40 -5.17 7.39 -1.43
N LEU A 41 -4.33 7.77 -0.46
CA LEU A 41 -4.49 9.02 0.29
C LEU A 41 -4.30 10.25 -0.60
N VAL A 42 -3.31 10.23 -1.51
CA VAL A 42 -3.10 11.32 -2.48
C VAL A 42 -4.31 11.41 -3.41
N MET A 43 -4.77 10.28 -3.95
CA MET A 43 -5.94 10.23 -4.83
C MET A 43 -7.19 10.75 -4.10
N ALA A 44 -7.43 10.32 -2.87
CA ALA A 44 -8.52 10.81 -2.05
C ALA A 44 -8.41 12.31 -1.79
N ALA A 45 -7.22 12.84 -1.50
CA ALA A 45 -7.00 14.26 -1.28
C ALA A 45 -7.25 15.09 -2.55
N VAL A 46 -6.92 14.57 -3.74
CA VAL A 46 -7.13 15.26 -5.02
C VAL A 46 -8.58 15.17 -5.49
N LEU A 47 -9.13 13.94 -5.55
CA LEU A 47 -10.47 13.70 -6.12
C LEU A 47 -11.60 14.15 -5.18
N LEU A 48 -11.37 14.10 -3.88
CA LEU A 48 -12.33 14.55 -2.87
C LEU A 48 -12.05 15.99 -2.40
N ARG A 49 -11.16 16.72 -3.07
CA ARG A 49 -10.90 18.14 -2.78
C ARG A 49 -12.20 18.95 -2.90
N GLY A 50 -12.47 19.79 -1.90
CA GLY A 50 -13.72 20.55 -1.87
C GLY A 50 -14.95 19.74 -1.44
N SER A 51 -14.77 18.46 -1.06
CA SER A 51 -15.86 17.62 -0.55
C SER A 51 -16.18 17.86 0.93
N GLU A 52 -15.47 18.77 1.60
CA GLU A 52 -15.74 19.11 3.01
C GLU A 52 -17.18 19.63 3.22
N LYS A 53 -17.76 20.23 2.17
CA LYS A 53 -19.14 20.73 2.15
C LYS A 53 -20.18 19.67 1.75
N ARG A 54 -19.74 18.51 1.27
CA ARG A 54 -20.65 17.41 0.88
C ARG A 54 -21.13 16.63 2.11
N SER A 55 -22.27 15.97 1.97
CA SER A 55 -22.77 15.06 3.00
C SER A 55 -21.86 13.85 3.16
N ASP A 56 -21.81 13.28 4.35
CA ASP A 56 -21.04 12.07 4.63
C ASP A 56 -21.46 10.89 3.76
N ARG A 57 -22.76 10.79 3.44
CA ARG A 57 -23.29 9.79 2.50
C ARG A 57 -22.65 9.92 1.11
N SER A 58 -22.52 11.14 0.61
CA SER A 58 -21.89 11.39 -0.69
C SER A 58 -20.42 11.02 -0.66
N ILE A 59 -19.68 11.43 0.37
CA ILE A 59 -18.26 11.09 0.53
C ILE A 59 -18.10 9.58 0.63
N PHE A 60 -18.94 8.92 1.42
CA PHE A 60 -18.94 7.47 1.56
C PHE A 60 -19.15 6.76 0.22
N LEU A 61 -20.17 7.14 -0.56
CA LEU A 61 -20.45 6.50 -1.85
C LEU A 61 -19.31 6.71 -2.85
N PHE A 62 -18.72 7.91 -2.89
CA PHE A 62 -17.53 8.14 -3.72
C PHE A 62 -16.35 7.29 -3.25
N GLY A 63 -16.07 7.24 -1.94
CA GLY A 63 -15.01 6.41 -1.39
C GLY A 63 -15.20 4.92 -1.63
N PHE A 64 -16.43 4.44 -1.53
CA PHE A 64 -16.83 3.06 -1.82
C PHE A 64 -16.50 2.68 -3.28
N VAL A 65 -16.96 3.50 -4.25
CA VAL A 65 -16.75 3.21 -5.67
C VAL A 65 -15.29 3.42 -6.08
N LEU A 66 -14.71 4.57 -5.73
CA LEU A 66 -13.33 4.90 -6.08
C LEU A 66 -12.34 3.96 -5.41
N GLY A 67 -12.57 3.60 -4.14
CA GLY A 67 -11.71 2.68 -3.41
C GLY A 67 -11.74 1.28 -4.01
N GLY A 68 -12.92 0.77 -4.37
CA GLY A 68 -13.05 -0.52 -5.05
C GLY A 68 -12.38 -0.53 -6.43
N ALA A 69 -12.59 0.52 -7.24
CA ALA A 69 -11.94 0.67 -8.53
C ALA A 69 -10.41 0.77 -8.39
N TYR A 70 -9.93 1.53 -7.41
CA TYR A 70 -8.51 1.66 -7.11
C TYR A 70 -7.89 0.31 -6.69
N GLU A 71 -8.55 -0.43 -5.80
CA GLU A 71 -8.08 -1.75 -5.35
C GLU A 71 -7.98 -2.74 -6.53
N TYR A 72 -8.98 -2.73 -7.42
CA TYR A 72 -8.96 -3.53 -8.63
C TYR A 72 -7.78 -3.16 -9.54
N LEU A 73 -7.57 -1.86 -9.80
CA LEU A 73 -6.47 -1.37 -10.63
C LEU A 73 -5.11 -1.72 -10.03
N CYS A 74 -4.93 -1.55 -8.72
CA CYS A 74 -3.68 -1.91 -8.05
C CYS A 74 -3.37 -3.41 -8.18
N SER A 75 -4.39 -4.28 -8.05
CA SER A 75 -4.23 -5.72 -8.25
C SER A 75 -3.85 -6.06 -9.69
N ALA A 76 -4.56 -5.48 -10.67
CA ALA A 76 -4.31 -5.71 -12.08
C ALA A 76 -2.93 -5.21 -12.53
N VAL A 77 -2.54 -4.02 -12.09
CA VAL A 77 -1.21 -3.43 -12.40
C VAL A 77 -0.09 -4.23 -11.72
N GLY A 78 -0.30 -4.66 -10.47
CA GLY A 78 0.65 -5.49 -9.75
C GLY A 78 0.92 -6.81 -10.46
N GLU A 79 -0.12 -7.48 -10.93
CA GLU A 79 0.01 -8.72 -11.71
C GLU A 79 0.70 -8.47 -13.05
N LEU A 80 0.33 -7.39 -13.76
CA LEU A 80 0.93 -7.06 -15.06
C LEU A 80 2.43 -6.72 -14.95
N LEU A 81 2.83 -5.98 -13.91
CA LEU A 81 4.22 -5.52 -13.76
C LEU A 81 5.14 -6.55 -13.08
N PHE A 82 4.62 -7.32 -12.14
CA PHE A 82 5.42 -8.21 -11.30
C PHE A 82 5.05 -9.67 -11.44
N GLY A 83 4.01 -10.03 -12.20
CA GLY A 83 3.52 -11.41 -12.33
C GLY A 83 3.03 -12.01 -11.01
N VAL A 84 2.70 -11.19 -10.02
CA VAL A 84 2.28 -11.64 -8.69
C VAL A 84 1.01 -10.96 -8.24
N ILE A 85 0.16 -11.70 -7.51
CA ILE A 85 -1.03 -11.17 -6.84
C ILE A 85 -0.67 -10.98 -5.36
N PHE A 86 -0.86 -9.76 -4.85
CA PHE A 86 -0.54 -9.41 -3.46
C PHE A 86 -1.68 -9.70 -2.49
N TRP A 87 -2.91 -9.87 -2.97
CA TRP A 87 -4.09 -10.29 -2.20
C TRP A 87 -5.08 -11.03 -3.09
N ASP A 88 -5.81 -11.95 -2.50
CA ASP A 88 -6.80 -12.77 -3.19
C ASP A 88 -8.06 -12.88 -2.33
N TYR A 89 -9.18 -12.38 -2.86
CA TYR A 89 -10.50 -12.42 -2.22
C TYR A 89 -11.42 -13.49 -2.81
N SER A 90 -10.90 -14.42 -3.63
CA SER A 90 -11.72 -15.45 -4.27
C SER A 90 -12.49 -16.33 -3.28
N GLY A 91 -11.95 -16.51 -2.06
CA GLY A 91 -12.61 -17.22 -0.97
C GLY A 91 -13.74 -16.43 -0.27
N PHE A 92 -13.93 -15.14 -0.58
CA PHE A 92 -14.97 -14.32 0.01
C PHE A 92 -16.21 -14.24 -0.90
N LYS A 93 -17.41 -14.20 -0.30
CA LYS A 93 -18.63 -13.90 -1.06
C LYS A 93 -18.60 -12.45 -1.57
N PHE A 94 -19.25 -12.19 -2.70
CA PHE A 94 -19.32 -10.86 -3.33
C PHE A 94 -17.95 -10.27 -3.69
N ASN A 95 -17.05 -11.10 -4.22
CA ASN A 95 -15.81 -10.64 -4.82
C ASN A 95 -15.97 -10.43 -6.35
N LEU A 96 -15.14 -9.56 -6.92
CA LEU A 96 -15.02 -9.34 -8.35
C LEU A 96 -13.67 -9.87 -8.83
N GLY A 97 -13.66 -11.08 -9.39
CA GLY A 97 -12.47 -11.73 -9.89
C GLY A 97 -11.35 -11.95 -8.86
N GLY A 98 -11.70 -12.11 -7.57
CA GLY A 98 -10.73 -12.24 -6.47
C GLY A 98 -9.97 -10.95 -6.15
N ARG A 99 -10.13 -9.88 -6.93
CA ARG A 99 -9.33 -8.64 -6.82
C ARG A 99 -9.94 -7.61 -5.88
N VAL A 100 -11.26 -7.53 -5.81
CA VAL A 100 -12.04 -6.61 -4.97
C VAL A 100 -13.14 -7.38 -4.27
N ASN A 101 -13.47 -6.97 -3.06
CA ASN A 101 -14.59 -7.52 -2.30
C ASN A 101 -15.50 -6.40 -1.80
N LEU A 102 -16.82 -6.63 -1.83
CA LEU A 102 -17.83 -5.66 -1.43
C LEU A 102 -17.63 -5.14 0.00
N LEU A 103 -17.24 -6.01 0.93
CA LEU A 103 -16.97 -5.62 2.33
C LEU A 103 -15.83 -4.61 2.41
N TYR A 104 -14.76 -4.80 1.61
CA TYR A 104 -13.64 -3.87 1.58
C TYR A 104 -14.00 -2.55 0.91
N CYS A 105 -14.92 -2.55 -0.08
CA CYS A 105 -15.47 -1.31 -0.61
C CYS A 105 -16.18 -0.49 0.47
N PHE A 106 -16.92 -1.13 1.39
CA PHE A 106 -17.50 -0.45 2.56
C PHE A 106 -16.43 0.20 3.44
N PHE A 107 -15.34 -0.50 3.71
CA PHE A 107 -14.23 0.07 4.48
C PHE A 107 -13.58 1.26 3.76
N TRP A 108 -13.45 1.22 2.43
CA TRP A 108 -12.98 2.36 1.63
C TRP A 108 -13.92 3.57 1.77
N GLY A 109 -15.23 3.35 1.75
CA GLY A 109 -16.22 4.40 1.99
C GLY A 109 -16.08 5.03 3.36
N ILE A 110 -15.94 4.23 4.42
CA ILE A 110 -15.71 4.72 5.78
C ILE A 110 -14.38 5.46 5.87
N ALA A 111 -13.31 4.90 5.31
CA ALA A 111 -11.98 5.52 5.31
C ALA A 111 -11.99 6.88 4.61
N ALA A 112 -12.74 7.04 3.51
CA ALA A 112 -12.89 8.32 2.81
C ALA A 112 -13.55 9.38 3.71
N VAL A 113 -14.63 9.03 4.44
CA VAL A 113 -15.28 9.95 5.37
C VAL A 113 -14.31 10.36 6.49
N VAL A 114 -13.68 9.38 7.13
CA VAL A 114 -12.70 9.64 8.22
C VAL A 114 -11.54 10.51 7.71
N TRP A 115 -11.02 10.21 6.53
CA TRP A 115 -9.94 10.98 5.93
C TRP A 115 -10.32 12.44 5.69
N ILE A 116 -11.46 12.70 5.04
CA ILE A 116 -11.90 14.06 4.70
C ILE A 116 -12.28 14.86 5.94
N ARG A 117 -12.95 14.23 6.92
CA ARG A 117 -13.41 14.94 8.13
C ARG A 117 -12.31 15.18 9.15
N TYR A 118 -11.38 14.25 9.30
CA TYR A 118 -10.38 14.27 10.37
C TYR A 118 -8.94 14.20 9.87
N GLY A 119 -8.61 13.26 9.01
CA GLY A 119 -7.24 12.98 8.59
C GLY A 119 -6.63 14.14 7.81
N TYR A 120 -7.27 14.56 6.74
CA TYR A 120 -6.77 15.65 5.90
C TYR A 120 -6.64 16.99 6.67
N PRO A 121 -7.66 17.47 7.44
CA PRO A 121 -7.53 18.67 8.24
C PRO A 121 -6.44 18.58 9.31
N LEU A 122 -6.26 17.40 9.93
CA LEU A 122 -5.19 17.21 10.92
C LEU A 122 -3.81 17.37 10.28
N ILE A 123 -3.57 16.69 9.15
CA ILE A 123 -2.30 16.80 8.43
C ILE A 123 -2.07 18.23 7.94
N ALA A 124 -3.09 18.89 7.38
CA ALA A 124 -2.99 20.28 6.97
C ALA A 124 -2.58 21.21 8.11
N LYS A 125 -3.17 21.03 9.32
CA LYS A 125 -2.79 21.79 10.52
C LYS A 125 -1.35 21.48 10.96
N LEU A 126 -0.91 20.24 10.90
CA LEU A 126 0.47 19.85 11.24
C LEU A 126 1.46 20.47 10.25
N MET A 127 1.17 20.38 8.95
CA MET A 127 2.01 20.97 7.91
C MET A 127 2.10 22.51 8.03
N ALA A 128 1.00 23.18 8.40
CA ALA A 128 0.98 24.61 8.63
C ALA A 128 1.89 25.06 9.79
N LYS A 129 2.16 24.18 10.76
CA LYS A 129 3.07 24.45 11.87
C LYS A 129 4.54 24.31 11.50
N LEU A 130 4.86 23.62 10.41
CA LEU A 130 6.23 23.44 9.95
C LEU A 130 6.76 24.77 9.36
N LYS A 131 8.01 25.09 9.67
CA LYS A 131 8.67 26.28 9.12
C LYS A 131 8.74 26.16 7.60
N LYS A 132 8.37 27.25 6.91
CA LYS A 132 8.24 27.33 5.45
C LYS A 132 9.51 26.89 4.68
N HIS A 133 10.69 27.04 5.25
CA HIS A 133 11.96 26.64 4.63
C HIS A 133 12.37 25.20 4.97
N ILE A 134 11.84 24.57 6.01
CA ILE A 134 12.11 23.16 6.34
C ILE A 134 11.28 22.24 5.44
N LEU A 135 10.05 22.64 5.13
CA LEU A 135 9.10 21.84 4.39
C LEU A 135 9.59 21.40 2.99
N PRO A 136 10.18 22.29 2.14
CA PRO A 136 10.72 21.88 0.86
C PRO A 136 11.86 20.85 0.98
N TRP A 137 12.79 21.05 1.92
CA TRP A 137 13.88 20.11 2.16
C TRP A 137 13.38 18.74 2.60
N MET A 138 12.46 18.69 3.55
CA MET A 138 11.81 17.43 3.97
C MET A 138 11.15 16.74 2.78
N THR A 139 10.44 17.48 1.95
CA THR A 139 9.77 16.92 0.77
C THR A 139 10.79 16.30 -0.19
N VAL A 140 11.88 17.01 -0.49
CA VAL A 140 12.93 16.48 -1.38
C VAL A 140 13.55 15.23 -0.80
N VAL A 141 13.98 15.25 0.47
CA VAL A 141 14.62 14.10 1.14
C VAL A 141 13.68 12.90 1.17
N LEU A 142 12.43 13.08 1.57
CA LEU A 142 11.44 12.00 1.60
C LEU A 142 11.12 11.47 0.20
N THR A 143 11.03 12.35 -0.80
CA THR A 143 10.77 11.92 -2.19
C THR A 143 11.92 11.10 -2.73
N VAL A 144 13.17 11.54 -2.52
CA VAL A 144 14.37 10.79 -2.95
C VAL A 144 14.44 9.45 -2.21
N PHE A 145 14.24 9.45 -0.89
CA PHE A 145 14.20 8.22 -0.10
C PHE A 145 13.15 7.24 -0.61
N MET A 146 11.93 7.71 -0.86
CA MET A 146 10.85 6.85 -1.35
C MET A 146 11.13 6.35 -2.77
N ALA A 147 11.68 7.18 -3.66
CA ALA A 147 12.04 6.77 -5.01
C ALA A 147 13.11 5.66 -5.00
N VAL A 148 14.16 5.83 -4.19
CA VAL A 148 15.21 4.81 -4.01
C VAL A 148 14.63 3.52 -3.40
N ASN A 149 13.82 3.64 -2.36
CA ASN A 149 13.19 2.50 -1.70
C ASN A 149 12.24 1.74 -2.65
N MET A 150 11.45 2.45 -3.47
CA MET A 150 10.60 1.82 -4.48
C MET A 150 11.41 1.10 -5.56
N GLY A 151 12.46 1.73 -6.09
CA GLY A 151 13.35 1.12 -7.08
C GLY A 151 14.04 -0.13 -6.54
N LEU A 152 14.60 -0.05 -5.33
CA LEU A 152 15.25 -1.18 -4.68
C LEU A 152 14.26 -2.32 -4.37
N SER A 153 13.04 -1.98 -3.94
CA SER A 153 12.00 -2.98 -3.68
C SER A 153 11.57 -3.72 -4.94
N GLY A 154 11.43 -3.01 -6.06
CA GLY A 154 11.14 -3.62 -7.36
C GLY A 154 12.26 -4.56 -7.83
N LEU A 155 13.52 -4.12 -7.71
CA LEU A 155 14.68 -4.95 -8.05
C LEU A 155 14.78 -6.19 -7.14
N ALA A 156 14.58 -6.03 -5.83
CA ALA A 156 14.60 -7.13 -4.89
C ALA A 156 13.48 -8.15 -5.17
N LEU A 157 12.28 -7.67 -5.53
CA LEU A 157 11.15 -8.53 -5.89
C LEU A 157 11.42 -9.30 -7.20
N ALA A 158 11.92 -8.61 -8.23
CA ALA A 158 12.30 -9.25 -9.49
C ALA A 158 13.41 -10.29 -9.28
N ARG A 159 14.41 -9.99 -8.45
CA ARG A 159 15.48 -10.95 -8.11
C ARG A 159 14.95 -12.12 -7.30
N TYR A 160 14.05 -11.88 -6.35
CA TYR A 160 13.38 -12.95 -5.59
C TYR A 160 12.63 -13.91 -6.52
N ASP A 161 11.90 -13.37 -7.50
CA ASP A 161 11.20 -14.19 -8.50
C ASP A 161 12.17 -14.99 -9.37
N ALA A 162 13.23 -14.38 -9.89
CA ALA A 162 14.27 -15.06 -10.65
C ALA A 162 14.93 -16.19 -9.84
N ARG A 163 15.27 -15.93 -8.58
CA ARG A 163 15.90 -16.91 -7.67
C ARG A 163 14.98 -18.08 -7.35
N THR A 164 13.70 -17.83 -7.10
CA THR A 164 12.71 -18.88 -6.86
C THR A 164 12.40 -19.70 -8.12
N SER A 165 12.70 -19.15 -9.30
CA SER A 165 12.65 -19.85 -10.58
C SER A 165 13.95 -20.63 -10.92
N GLY A 166 14.93 -20.64 -9.99
CA GLY A 166 16.19 -21.36 -10.16
C GLY A 166 17.26 -20.65 -10.98
N LEU A 167 17.09 -19.34 -11.28
CA LEU A 167 18.06 -18.56 -12.01
C LEU A 167 19.24 -18.13 -11.10
N ALA A 168 20.45 -18.47 -11.50
CA ALA A 168 21.68 -18.01 -10.84
C ALA A 168 21.87 -16.47 -10.98
N PRO A 169 22.62 -15.83 -10.07
CA PRO A 169 22.96 -14.42 -10.20
C PRO A 169 23.78 -14.16 -11.47
N ALA A 170 23.31 -13.24 -12.31
CA ALA A 170 23.95 -12.92 -13.59
C ALA A 170 24.98 -11.76 -13.47
N ASN A 171 24.87 -10.94 -12.45
CA ASN A 171 25.67 -9.73 -12.27
C ASN A 171 25.92 -9.40 -10.79
N ARG A 172 26.78 -8.39 -10.53
CA ARG A 172 27.12 -7.96 -9.16
C ARG A 172 25.90 -7.43 -8.38
N LEU A 173 24.93 -6.84 -9.07
CA LEU A 173 23.71 -6.35 -8.45
C LEU A 173 22.86 -7.54 -7.94
N ASP A 174 22.77 -8.61 -8.72
CA ASP A 174 22.04 -9.82 -8.29
C ASP A 174 22.68 -10.43 -7.04
N VAL A 175 24.01 -10.51 -6.99
CA VAL A 175 24.76 -10.99 -5.81
C VAL A 175 24.46 -10.11 -4.60
N PHE A 176 24.53 -8.78 -4.75
CA PHE A 176 24.19 -7.83 -3.68
C PHE A 176 22.76 -8.00 -3.19
N LEU A 177 21.80 -8.19 -4.13
CA LEU A 177 20.39 -8.41 -3.78
C LEU A 177 20.20 -9.75 -3.06
N ASP A 178 20.91 -10.80 -3.46
CA ASP A 178 20.86 -12.12 -2.81
C ASP A 178 21.40 -12.09 -1.38
N GLU A 179 22.46 -11.32 -1.14
CA GLU A 179 23.07 -11.15 0.20
C GLU A 179 22.21 -10.32 1.15
N HIS A 180 21.58 -9.26 0.64
CA HIS A 180 20.87 -8.29 1.50
C HIS A 180 19.34 -8.51 1.56
N PHE A 181 18.77 -9.18 0.55
CA PHE A 181 17.33 -9.45 0.42
C PHE A 181 17.11 -10.93 0.12
N ASP A 182 17.53 -11.79 1.05
CA ASP A 182 17.36 -13.23 0.97
C ASP A 182 15.87 -13.66 0.94
N ASN A 183 15.61 -14.94 0.66
CA ASN A 183 14.26 -15.46 0.58
C ASN A 183 13.48 -15.26 1.88
N ALA A 184 14.13 -15.50 3.02
CA ALA A 184 13.47 -15.35 4.33
C ALA A 184 13.03 -13.91 4.61
N ARG A 185 13.82 -12.93 4.19
CA ARG A 185 13.48 -11.51 4.27
C ARG A 185 12.34 -11.15 3.32
N MET A 186 12.41 -11.62 2.06
CA MET A 186 11.39 -11.35 1.05
C MET A 186 10.04 -11.97 1.42
N GLU A 187 9.99 -13.19 1.92
CA GLU A 187 8.78 -13.84 2.43
C GLU A 187 8.18 -13.10 3.62
N ARG A 188 9.01 -12.50 4.47
CA ARG A 188 8.54 -11.67 5.59
C ARG A 188 7.95 -10.35 5.14
N VAL A 189 8.55 -9.71 4.11
CA VAL A 189 8.07 -8.44 3.55
C VAL A 189 6.83 -8.66 2.68
N TYR A 190 6.81 -9.72 1.87
CA TYR A 190 5.76 -10.04 0.90
C TYR A 190 5.12 -11.42 1.15
N PRO A 191 4.53 -11.67 2.33
CA PRO A 191 4.02 -13.00 2.70
C PRO A 191 2.89 -13.50 1.81
N ASN A 192 2.24 -12.62 1.07
CA ASN A 192 1.10 -12.93 0.21
C ASN A 192 1.42 -12.85 -1.29
N ALA A 193 2.68 -12.65 -1.67
CA ALA A 193 3.07 -12.66 -3.07
C ALA A 193 2.92 -14.10 -3.62
N LYS A 194 1.83 -14.35 -4.35
CA LYS A 194 1.59 -15.60 -5.05
C LYS A 194 1.89 -15.42 -6.53
N LYS A 195 2.66 -16.34 -7.12
CA LYS A 195 2.82 -16.41 -8.59
C LYS A 195 1.47 -16.77 -9.23
N THR A 196 1.14 -16.08 -10.28
CA THR A 196 0.03 -16.42 -11.18
C THR A 196 0.45 -17.45 -12.20
#